data_3e39ae75e4c751c188a824453027f008
#
_entry.id   3e39ae75e4c751c188a824453027f008
#
_cell.length_a   1.000
_cell.length_b   1.000
_cell.length_c   1.000
_cell.angle_alpha   90.00
_cell.angle_beta   90.00
_cell.angle_gamma   90.00
#
_symmetry.space_group_name_H-M   'P 1'
#
loop_
_entity.id
_entity.type
_entity.pdbx_description
1 polymer ?
#
loop_
_entity_poly.entity_id
_entity_poly.type
_entity_poly.pdbx_seq_one_letter_code
_entity_poly.pdbx_strand_id
1 'polypeptide(L)'
;MVLRARRDSIEELEKLYTTKAREVFLIGERNEHDHDSLNIDCLKKIVDIHKRCNKCSLIPFTVLFEYQTTFAAFQLTDLSAEWRKYIEFHPFNFYEGWAQKILVSRQYGKGENCIEYPPLDREAITYESEKHVHLVIIGMSRMGVAIGVEAAHLLHFPNFCRDKNIKSVITFIDENADREMNFFCGRYRHYFEISSTHYYDMSKDERHERFVLPTRFKGKDADFLDVEFEFIKGRAETPAIQNLIKEWVHDSGQVLTIAVCLNYPPQSMAMGLYLPDDVYDENIPVFVRQETSSALLNMLNSKKKDEAIHKSLHLSFYC
;
A
#
# COMPACT_ATOMS: atom_id res chain seq x y z
N MET A 1 3.59 20.84 28.84
CA MET A 1 4.75 21.72 28.48
C MET A 1 5.18 21.31 27.08
N VAL A 2 5.29 22.25 26.15
CA VAL A 2 5.81 22.00 24.78
C VAL A 2 7.24 22.55 24.74
N LEU A 3 8.20 21.70 24.39
CA LEU A 3 9.59 22.08 24.17
C LEU A 3 9.88 22.02 22.67
N ARG A 4 10.61 23.02 22.17
CA ARG A 4 11.09 23.04 20.79
C ARG A 4 12.60 22.77 20.80
N ALA A 5 13.03 21.81 19.98
CA ALA A 5 14.44 21.46 19.84
C ALA A 5 14.74 21.08 18.39
N ARG A 6 15.98 21.36 17.97
CA ARG A 6 16.48 20.95 16.66
C ARG A 6 16.89 19.49 16.70
N ARG A 7 16.42 18.69 15.74
CA ARG A 7 16.73 17.26 15.62
C ARG A 7 18.20 16.95 15.35
N ASP A 8 18.93 17.93 14.79
CA ASP A 8 20.34 17.81 14.46
C ASP A 8 21.29 18.26 15.57
N SER A 9 20.79 18.78 16.70
CA SER A 9 21.58 19.28 17.83
C SER A 9 21.49 18.35 19.04
N ILE A 10 22.61 17.69 19.39
CA ILE A 10 22.70 16.85 20.61
C ILE A 10 22.39 17.66 21.87
N GLU A 11 22.91 18.90 21.96
CA GLU A 11 22.72 19.77 23.12
C GLU A 11 21.23 20.12 23.36
N GLU A 12 20.48 20.30 22.27
CA GLU A 12 19.05 20.58 22.38
C GLU A 12 18.26 19.31 22.67
N LEU A 13 18.64 18.16 22.09
CA LEU A 13 18.01 16.87 22.37
C LEU A 13 18.24 16.42 23.83
N GLU A 14 19.40 16.71 24.43
CA GLU A 14 19.64 16.46 25.86
C GLU A 14 18.66 17.21 26.75
N LYS A 15 18.26 18.43 26.38
CA LYS A 15 17.27 19.25 27.13
C LYS A 15 15.86 18.67 27.08
N LEU A 16 15.57 17.77 26.13
CA LEU A 16 14.28 17.08 26.05
C LEU A 16 14.14 15.95 27.07
N TYR A 17 15.21 15.58 27.76
CA TYR A 17 15.22 14.48 28.74
C TYR A 17 14.63 13.17 28.22
N THR A 18 14.98 12.79 26.98
CA THR A 18 14.46 11.56 26.35
C THR A 18 14.69 10.32 27.19
N THR A 19 15.76 10.28 28.00
CA THR A 19 16.08 9.20 28.96
C THR A 19 15.06 9.04 30.09
N LYS A 20 14.16 10.01 30.29
CA LYS A 20 13.08 9.98 31.28
C LYS A 20 11.70 9.95 30.64
N ALA A 21 11.63 9.91 29.33
CA ALA A 21 10.36 9.82 28.62
C ALA A 21 9.71 8.45 28.84
N ARG A 22 8.39 8.38 28.76
CA ARG A 22 7.66 7.12 28.75
C ARG A 22 7.74 6.44 27.38
N GLU A 23 7.72 7.24 26.33
CA GLU A 23 7.74 6.84 24.94
C GLU A 23 8.21 8.03 24.08
N VAL A 24 8.84 7.74 22.95
CA VAL A 24 9.31 8.77 22.00
C VAL A 24 8.85 8.41 20.59
N PHE A 25 8.26 9.39 19.90
CA PHE A 25 7.86 9.27 18.50
C PHE A 25 8.75 10.15 17.64
N LEU A 26 9.41 9.56 16.65
CA LEU A 26 10.13 10.26 15.60
C LEU A 26 9.30 10.20 14.32
N ILE A 27 8.66 11.30 13.99
CA ILE A 27 7.79 11.46 12.82
C ILE A 27 8.32 12.56 11.90
N GLY A 28 7.89 12.57 10.64
CA GLY A 28 8.28 13.59 9.68
C GLY A 28 7.53 14.91 9.83
N GLU A 29 8.03 15.94 9.19
CA GLU A 29 7.36 17.24 9.02
C GLU A 29 6.87 17.40 7.58
N ARG A 30 5.72 18.08 7.38
CA ARG A 30 5.05 18.18 6.06
C ARG A 30 5.92 18.75 4.93
N ASN A 31 6.91 19.56 5.25
CA ASN A 31 7.73 20.28 4.26
C ASN A 31 9.13 19.69 4.07
N GLU A 32 9.44 18.56 4.69
CA GLU A 32 10.72 17.90 4.55
C GLU A 32 10.67 16.81 3.48
N HIS A 33 11.70 16.73 2.65
CA HIS A 33 11.78 15.75 1.56
C HIS A 33 12.52 14.47 1.93
N ASP A 34 13.26 14.46 3.03
CA ASP A 34 14.07 13.32 3.49
C ASP A 34 13.83 13.04 4.99
N HIS A 35 12.61 12.62 5.29
CA HIS A 35 12.23 12.29 6.66
C HIS A 35 13.05 11.13 7.23
N ASP A 36 13.35 10.14 6.42
CA ASP A 36 13.96 8.90 6.88
C ASP A 36 15.39 9.14 7.35
N SER A 37 16.21 9.85 6.54
CA SER A 37 17.57 10.19 6.93
C SER A 37 17.61 11.08 8.17
N LEU A 38 16.72 12.06 8.26
CA LEU A 38 16.62 12.94 9.42
C LEU A 38 16.18 12.20 10.68
N ASN A 39 15.25 11.26 10.56
CA ASN A 39 14.80 10.43 11.69
C ASN A 39 15.92 9.49 12.15
N ILE A 40 16.65 8.85 11.22
CA ILE A 40 17.78 7.97 11.53
C ILE A 40 18.90 8.77 12.22
N ASP A 41 19.25 9.96 11.71
CA ASP A 41 20.29 10.80 12.31
C ASP A 41 19.89 11.30 13.71
N CYS A 42 18.65 11.73 13.89
CA CYS A 42 18.10 12.11 15.19
C CYS A 42 18.14 10.91 16.17
N LEU A 43 17.68 9.73 15.72
CA LEU A 43 17.70 8.51 16.54
C LEU A 43 19.13 8.15 16.97
N LYS A 44 20.11 8.24 16.06
CA LYS A 44 21.52 8.00 16.38
C LYS A 44 22.01 8.91 17.50
N LYS A 45 21.71 10.20 17.42
CA LYS A 45 22.10 11.18 18.48
C LYS A 45 21.43 10.86 19.81
N ILE A 46 20.15 10.48 19.79
CA ILE A 46 19.45 10.09 21.01
C ILE A 46 20.04 8.81 21.61
N VAL A 47 20.37 7.81 20.78
CA VAL A 47 21.06 6.59 21.25
C VAL A 47 22.40 6.95 21.90
N ASP A 48 23.17 7.88 21.35
CA ASP A 48 24.43 8.34 21.94
C ASP A 48 24.22 9.05 23.28
N ILE A 49 23.12 9.77 23.46
CA ILE A 49 22.71 10.32 24.76
C ILE A 49 22.38 9.20 25.76
N HIS A 50 21.62 8.18 25.33
CA HIS A 50 21.26 7.04 26.18
C HIS A 50 22.46 6.19 26.56
N LYS A 51 23.46 6.01 25.67
CA LYS A 51 24.72 5.31 25.96
C LYS A 51 25.50 5.94 27.12
N ARG A 52 25.41 7.26 27.28
CA ARG A 52 26.07 7.99 28.37
C ARG A 52 25.33 7.87 29.71
N CYS A 53 24.08 7.40 29.67
CA CYS A 53 23.24 7.25 30.85
C CYS A 53 23.39 5.82 31.43
N ASN A 54 24.17 5.67 32.50
CA ASN A 54 24.49 4.35 33.09
C ASN A 54 23.33 3.58 33.71
N LYS A 55 22.13 4.13 33.80
CA LYS A 55 20.95 3.53 34.46
C LYS A 55 19.63 3.87 33.74
N CYS A 56 19.64 4.02 32.44
CA CYS A 56 18.42 4.27 31.68
C CYS A 56 17.66 2.96 31.46
N SER A 57 16.36 2.97 31.73
CA SER A 57 15.46 1.91 31.27
C SER A 57 15.37 1.96 29.75
N LEU A 58 15.12 0.80 29.12
CA LEU A 58 14.77 0.78 27.70
C LEU A 58 13.45 1.52 27.52
N ILE A 59 13.45 2.49 26.62
CA ILE A 59 12.30 3.34 26.31
C ILE A 59 11.85 3.02 24.90
N PRO A 60 10.52 2.85 24.65
CA PRO A 60 9.98 2.66 23.33
C PRO A 60 10.22 3.90 22.43
N PHE A 61 10.81 3.66 21.28
CA PHE A 61 11.04 4.65 20.21
C PHE A 61 10.30 4.21 18.96
N THR A 62 9.20 4.88 18.67
CA THR A 62 8.42 4.66 17.44
C THR A 62 8.96 5.60 16.37
N VAL A 63 9.55 5.02 15.30
CA VAL A 63 10.26 5.76 14.25
C VAL A 63 9.59 5.56 12.90
N LEU A 64 9.17 6.65 12.28
CA LEU A 64 8.58 6.64 10.95
C LEU A 64 9.66 6.47 9.88
N PHE A 65 9.44 5.50 9.00
CA PHE A 65 10.10 5.35 7.71
C PHE A 65 9.07 5.58 6.61
N GLU A 66 9.27 6.62 5.84
CA GLU A 66 8.35 6.95 4.74
C GLU A 66 8.60 6.08 3.50
N TYR A 67 9.88 5.75 3.26
CA TYR A 67 10.29 4.91 2.14
C TYR A 67 10.59 3.49 2.60
N GLN A 68 9.87 2.54 2.04
CA GLN A 68 10.13 1.10 2.29
C GLN A 68 11.56 0.70 1.92
N THR A 69 12.15 1.33 0.88
CA THR A 69 13.55 1.12 0.49
C THR A 69 14.52 1.50 1.59
N THR A 70 14.33 2.66 2.21
CA THR A 70 15.19 3.14 3.30
C THR A 70 15.03 2.24 4.51
N PHE A 71 13.80 1.84 4.83
CA PHE A 71 13.53 0.91 5.92
C PHE A 71 14.20 -0.46 5.69
N ALA A 72 14.06 -1.05 4.50
CA ALA A 72 14.70 -2.31 4.15
C ALA A 72 16.24 -2.20 4.21
N ALA A 73 16.81 -1.11 3.67
CA ALA A 73 18.25 -0.87 3.75
C ALA A 73 18.72 -0.72 5.21
N PHE A 74 17.95 -0.01 6.04
CA PHE A 74 18.25 0.14 7.46
C PHE A 74 18.21 -1.21 8.22
N GLN A 75 17.23 -2.07 7.91
CA GLN A 75 17.14 -3.42 8.51
C GLN A 75 18.35 -4.30 8.19
N LEU A 76 18.98 -4.12 7.02
CA LEU A 76 20.18 -4.85 6.62
C LEU A 76 21.45 -4.34 7.32
N THR A 77 21.38 -3.21 8.04
CA THR A 77 22.53 -2.69 8.78
C THR A 77 22.59 -3.27 10.19
N ASP A 78 23.80 -3.52 10.69
CA ASP A 78 24.02 -3.96 12.07
C ASP A 78 23.68 -2.89 13.11
N LEU A 79 23.44 -1.65 12.67
CA LEU A 79 23.12 -0.52 13.54
C LEU A 79 21.85 -0.78 14.37
N SER A 80 20.83 -1.41 13.80
CA SER A 80 19.60 -1.72 14.51
C SER A 80 19.83 -2.69 15.69
N ALA A 81 20.73 -3.64 15.55
CA ALA A 81 21.06 -4.61 16.61
C ALA A 81 21.83 -3.94 17.78
N GLU A 82 22.73 -3.02 17.46
CA GLU A 82 23.46 -2.25 18.48
C GLU A 82 22.52 -1.33 19.26
N TRP A 83 21.63 -0.63 18.58
CA TRP A 83 20.74 0.37 19.20
C TRP A 83 19.72 -0.26 20.14
N ARG A 84 19.24 -1.47 19.87
CA ARG A 84 18.34 -2.23 20.74
C ARG A 84 18.88 -2.51 22.15
N LYS A 85 20.16 -2.31 22.38
CA LYS A 85 20.76 -2.35 23.73
C LYS A 85 20.41 -1.15 24.59
N TYR A 86 20.03 -0.03 23.97
CA TYR A 86 19.84 1.26 24.62
C TYR A 86 18.41 1.80 24.52
N ILE A 87 17.67 1.34 23.52
CA ILE A 87 16.29 1.74 23.25
C ILE A 87 15.47 0.53 22.78
N GLU A 88 14.19 0.57 23.02
CA GLU A 88 13.23 -0.36 22.42
C GLU A 88 12.76 0.23 21.09
N PHE A 89 13.28 -0.29 19.99
CA PHE A 89 13.12 0.28 18.66
C PHE A 89 11.93 -0.31 17.93
N HIS A 90 10.93 0.53 17.61
CA HIS A 90 9.70 0.21 16.89
C HIS A 90 9.63 1.01 15.58
N PRO A 91 10.21 0.51 14.49
CA PRO A 91 10.05 1.15 13.20
C PRO A 91 8.65 0.90 12.65
N PHE A 92 8.08 1.88 11.95
CA PHE A 92 6.83 1.70 11.23
C PHE A 92 6.85 2.45 9.91
N ASN A 93 6.11 1.93 8.94
CA ASN A 93 5.81 2.60 7.69
C ASN A 93 4.34 3.00 7.68
N PHE A 94 4.06 4.26 7.40
CA PHE A 94 2.70 4.79 7.39
C PHE A 94 1.82 4.09 6.34
N TYR A 95 2.36 3.90 5.14
CA TYR A 95 1.60 3.30 4.03
C TYR A 95 1.30 1.83 4.26
N GLU A 96 2.25 1.06 4.80
CA GLU A 96 2.05 -0.33 5.20
C GLU A 96 0.98 -0.46 6.29
N GLY A 97 1.07 0.38 7.33
CA GLY A 97 0.08 0.40 8.40
C GLY A 97 -1.33 0.72 7.90
N TRP A 98 -1.46 1.61 6.91
CA TRP A 98 -2.74 1.90 6.28
C TRP A 98 -3.23 0.77 5.38
N ALA A 99 -2.35 0.16 4.58
CA ALA A 99 -2.70 -0.99 3.76
C ALA A 99 -3.24 -2.14 4.61
N GLN A 100 -2.55 -2.48 5.71
CA GLN A 100 -3.02 -3.47 6.69
C GLN A 100 -4.38 -3.09 7.28
N LYS A 101 -4.56 -1.83 7.65
CA LYS A 101 -5.82 -1.36 8.22
C LYS A 101 -6.98 -1.52 7.24
N ILE A 102 -6.80 -1.17 5.98
CA ILE A 102 -7.84 -1.26 4.95
C ILE A 102 -8.15 -2.72 4.62
N LEU A 103 -7.11 -3.55 4.42
CA LEU A 103 -7.27 -4.90 3.92
C LEU A 103 -7.56 -5.93 5.03
N VAL A 104 -7.03 -5.72 6.24
CA VAL A 104 -7.13 -6.69 7.35
C VAL A 104 -8.19 -6.28 8.37
N SER A 105 -8.14 -5.02 8.86
CA SER A 105 -9.04 -4.58 9.94
C SER A 105 -10.49 -4.41 9.51
N ARG A 106 -10.72 -4.17 8.23
CA ARG A 106 -12.05 -4.02 7.61
C ARG A 106 -12.95 -2.96 8.22
N GLN A 107 -12.51 -2.27 9.27
CA GLN A 107 -13.30 -1.26 9.97
C GLN A 107 -12.45 -0.08 10.41
N TYR A 108 -13.00 1.12 10.26
CA TYR A 108 -12.41 2.35 10.73
C TYR A 108 -13.46 3.25 11.37
N GLY A 109 -13.18 3.72 12.59
CA GLY A 109 -14.11 4.56 13.35
C GLY A 109 -14.88 3.78 14.41
N LYS A 110 -15.84 4.44 15.07
CA LYS A 110 -16.69 3.85 16.11
C LYS A 110 -18.13 4.34 15.95
N GLY A 111 -19.08 3.46 16.26
CA GLY A 111 -20.51 3.78 16.21
C GLY A 111 -21.02 4.06 14.80
N GLU A 112 -21.88 5.06 14.66
CA GLU A 112 -22.52 5.41 13.36
C GLU A 112 -21.55 5.94 12.29
N ASN A 113 -20.31 6.28 12.67
CA ASN A 113 -19.26 6.73 11.78
C ASN A 113 -18.26 5.61 11.45
N CYS A 114 -18.61 4.37 11.66
CA CYS A 114 -17.78 3.24 11.28
C CYS A 114 -17.80 3.06 9.77
N ILE A 115 -16.62 3.07 9.15
CA ILE A 115 -16.42 2.74 7.74
C ILE A 115 -16.01 1.27 7.69
N GLU A 116 -16.76 0.47 6.94
CA GLU A 116 -16.40 -0.91 6.67
C GLU A 116 -15.75 -1.02 5.30
N TYR A 117 -14.62 -1.72 5.25
CA TYR A 117 -13.97 -2.05 3.99
C TYR A 117 -14.33 -3.48 3.59
N PRO A 118 -14.88 -3.70 2.39
CA PRO A 118 -15.19 -5.05 1.94
C PRO A 118 -13.90 -5.87 1.82
N PRO A 119 -13.93 -7.15 2.22
CA PRO A 119 -12.79 -8.05 2.02
C PRO A 119 -12.53 -8.26 0.53
N LEU A 120 -11.27 -8.54 0.17
CA LEU A 120 -10.89 -8.75 -1.22
C LEU A 120 -11.57 -9.95 -1.85
N ASP A 121 -11.85 -10.98 -1.06
CA ASP A 121 -12.56 -12.20 -1.49
C ASP A 121 -14.09 -12.08 -1.49
N ARG A 122 -14.66 -10.99 -0.97
CA ARG A 122 -16.10 -10.70 -0.81
C ARG A 122 -16.96 -11.91 -0.44
N GLU A 123 -16.86 -12.95 -1.24
CA GLU A 123 -17.41 -14.28 -1.04
C GLU A 123 -16.26 -15.21 -0.62
N ALA A 124 -16.51 -16.12 0.31
CA ALA A 124 -15.49 -17.06 0.73
C ALA A 124 -15.00 -17.91 -0.47
N ILE A 125 -13.73 -17.79 -0.82
CA ILE A 125 -13.10 -18.64 -1.83
C ILE A 125 -12.71 -19.95 -1.17
N THR A 126 -13.40 -21.01 -1.55
CA THR A 126 -13.21 -22.36 -1.06
C THR A 126 -12.38 -23.19 -2.03
N TYR A 127 -12.03 -24.42 -1.65
CA TYR A 127 -11.33 -25.37 -2.53
C TYR A 127 -12.05 -25.61 -3.86
N GLU A 128 -13.39 -25.61 -3.86
CA GLU A 128 -14.22 -25.86 -5.05
C GLU A 128 -14.49 -24.60 -5.89
N SER A 129 -14.12 -23.43 -5.42
CA SER A 129 -14.37 -22.17 -6.14
C SER A 129 -13.57 -22.10 -7.43
N GLU A 130 -14.23 -21.71 -8.52
CA GLU A 130 -13.59 -21.46 -9.82
C GLU A 130 -13.15 -20.00 -10.00
N LYS A 131 -13.54 -19.13 -9.07
CA LYS A 131 -13.22 -17.71 -9.09
C LYS A 131 -11.85 -17.45 -8.46
N HIS A 132 -11.19 -16.39 -8.92
CA HIS A 132 -9.97 -15.83 -8.31
C HIS A 132 -10.20 -14.38 -7.91
N VAL A 133 -9.40 -13.89 -6.97
CA VAL A 133 -9.40 -12.46 -6.60
C VAL A 133 -8.58 -11.67 -7.61
N HIS A 134 -9.11 -10.55 -8.07
CA HIS A 134 -8.40 -9.60 -8.90
C HIS A 134 -8.41 -8.21 -8.24
N LEU A 135 -7.23 -7.73 -7.82
CA LEU A 135 -7.05 -6.39 -7.29
C LEU A 135 -6.38 -5.50 -8.33
N VAL A 136 -7.11 -4.50 -8.82
CA VAL A 136 -6.57 -3.50 -9.76
C VAL A 136 -6.16 -2.25 -8.98
N ILE A 137 -4.91 -1.84 -9.10
CA ILE A 137 -4.34 -0.67 -8.45
C ILE A 137 -3.97 0.38 -9.50
N ILE A 138 -4.69 1.49 -9.51
CA ILE A 138 -4.44 2.61 -10.40
C ILE A 138 -3.49 3.59 -9.70
N GLY A 139 -2.24 3.64 -10.18
CA GLY A 139 -1.16 4.43 -9.64
C GLY A 139 -0.20 3.62 -8.75
N MET A 140 1.06 3.56 -9.14
CA MET A 140 2.15 2.94 -8.39
C MET A 140 2.79 3.93 -7.39
N SER A 141 1.95 4.70 -6.70
CA SER A 141 2.38 5.53 -5.57
C SER A 141 2.84 4.65 -4.41
N ARG A 142 3.46 5.25 -3.38
CA ARG A 142 3.84 4.53 -2.14
C ARG A 142 2.66 3.77 -1.53
N MET A 143 1.46 4.37 -1.57
CA MET A 143 0.25 3.72 -1.07
C MET A 143 -0.19 2.56 -1.97
N GLY A 144 -0.18 2.75 -3.29
CA GLY A 144 -0.50 1.70 -4.24
C GLY A 144 0.43 0.49 -4.09
N VAL A 145 1.74 0.75 -3.99
CA VAL A 145 2.74 -0.31 -3.73
C VAL A 145 2.48 -1.01 -2.39
N ALA A 146 2.19 -0.27 -1.32
CA ALA A 146 1.91 -0.85 -0.01
C ALA A 146 0.65 -1.73 -0.02
N ILE A 147 -0.42 -1.29 -0.69
CA ILE A 147 -1.65 -2.09 -0.87
C ILE A 147 -1.34 -3.36 -1.65
N GLY A 148 -0.59 -3.28 -2.75
CA GLY A 148 -0.25 -4.46 -3.55
C GLY A 148 0.60 -5.47 -2.80
N VAL A 149 1.56 -5.03 -2.01
CA VAL A 149 2.39 -5.92 -1.17
C VAL A 149 1.57 -6.58 -0.07
N GLU A 150 0.74 -5.80 0.63
CA GLU A 150 -0.12 -6.35 1.69
C GLU A 150 -1.16 -7.31 1.11
N ALA A 151 -1.75 -6.98 -0.04
CA ALA A 151 -2.66 -7.88 -0.75
C ALA A 151 -1.96 -9.20 -1.13
N ALA A 152 -0.71 -9.14 -1.59
CA ALA A 152 0.06 -10.35 -1.91
C ALA A 152 0.26 -11.28 -0.71
N HIS A 153 0.28 -10.75 0.51
CA HIS A 153 0.34 -11.54 1.74
C HIS A 153 -1.02 -12.15 2.14
N LEU A 154 -2.12 -11.68 1.59
CA LEU A 154 -3.47 -12.08 1.98
C LEU A 154 -4.17 -12.95 0.93
N LEU A 155 -3.79 -12.85 -0.34
CA LEU A 155 -4.49 -13.44 -1.48
C LEU A 155 -4.11 -14.91 -1.74
N HIS A 156 -4.07 -15.72 -0.68
CA HIS A 156 -3.76 -17.15 -0.72
C HIS A 156 -5.04 -17.97 -0.49
N PHE A 157 -5.51 -18.66 -1.52
CA PHE A 157 -6.79 -19.39 -1.46
C PHE A 157 -6.62 -20.88 -1.77
N PRO A 158 -7.46 -21.76 -1.17
CA PRO A 158 -7.29 -23.20 -1.27
C PRO A 158 -7.59 -23.77 -2.66
N ASN A 159 -8.33 -23.06 -3.53
CA ASN A 159 -8.65 -23.48 -4.89
C ASN A 159 -7.41 -23.60 -5.80
N PHE A 160 -6.33 -22.86 -5.53
CA PHE A 160 -5.06 -23.02 -6.20
C PHE A 160 -4.45 -24.43 -5.99
N CYS A 161 -4.73 -25.08 -4.87
CA CYS A 161 -4.28 -26.46 -4.65
C CYS A 161 -4.99 -27.45 -5.57
N ARG A 162 -6.23 -27.15 -5.98
CA ARG A 162 -7.00 -27.93 -6.95
C ARG A 162 -6.55 -27.67 -8.38
N ASP A 163 -6.44 -26.39 -8.75
CA ASP A 163 -6.05 -25.95 -10.07
C ASP A 163 -5.01 -24.83 -9.99
N LYS A 164 -3.80 -25.12 -10.44
CA LYS A 164 -2.66 -24.19 -10.44
C LYS A 164 -2.82 -23.00 -11.39
N ASN A 165 -3.82 -23.02 -12.25
CA ASN A 165 -4.13 -21.89 -13.14
C ASN A 165 -5.04 -20.85 -12.47
N ILE A 166 -5.69 -21.21 -11.36
CA ILE A 166 -6.56 -20.29 -10.61
C ILE A 166 -5.68 -19.52 -9.61
N LYS A 167 -5.12 -18.40 -10.07
CA LYS A 167 -4.27 -17.51 -9.27
C LYS A 167 -4.96 -16.22 -8.97
N SER A 168 -4.71 -15.66 -7.79
CA SER A 168 -5.07 -14.28 -7.49
C SER A 168 -4.20 -13.32 -8.29
N VAL A 169 -4.79 -12.26 -8.82
CA VAL A 169 -4.10 -11.30 -9.70
C VAL A 169 -4.04 -9.93 -9.04
N ILE A 170 -2.85 -9.31 -9.06
CA ILE A 170 -2.65 -7.93 -8.64
C ILE A 170 -2.15 -7.15 -9.85
N THR A 171 -3.01 -6.28 -10.39
CA THR A 171 -2.71 -5.47 -11.57
C THR A 171 -2.39 -4.04 -11.17
N PHE A 172 -1.23 -3.54 -11.56
CA PHE A 172 -0.87 -2.13 -11.45
C PHE A 172 -1.04 -1.42 -12.79
N ILE A 173 -1.73 -0.28 -12.78
CA ILE A 173 -1.89 0.60 -13.95
C ILE A 173 -1.19 1.93 -13.63
N ASP A 174 -0.14 2.27 -14.38
CA ASP A 174 0.59 3.53 -14.21
C ASP A 174 1.21 3.98 -15.54
N GLU A 175 1.28 5.28 -15.78
CA GLU A 175 1.92 5.82 -16.99
C GLU A 175 3.43 5.54 -17.04
N ASN A 176 4.06 5.33 -15.87
CA ASN A 176 5.46 4.98 -15.70
C ASN A 176 5.66 3.53 -15.22
N ALA A 177 4.69 2.63 -15.51
CA ALA A 177 4.71 1.27 -15.00
C ALA A 177 6.00 0.50 -15.34
N ASP A 178 6.65 0.78 -16.47
CA ASP A 178 7.94 0.19 -16.85
C ASP A 178 9.06 0.50 -15.86
N ARG A 179 9.15 1.73 -15.40
CA ARG A 179 10.12 2.17 -14.42
C ARG A 179 9.76 1.68 -13.02
N GLU A 180 8.52 1.87 -12.61
CA GLU A 180 8.05 1.53 -11.27
C GLU A 180 8.05 0.01 -11.05
N MET A 181 7.73 -0.80 -12.06
CA MET A 181 7.87 -2.25 -12.04
C MET A 181 9.31 -2.67 -11.74
N ASN A 182 10.31 -2.06 -12.41
CA ASN A 182 11.71 -2.41 -12.18
C ASN A 182 12.14 -2.14 -10.74
N PHE A 183 11.70 -1.01 -10.14
CA PHE A 183 11.96 -0.71 -8.73
C PHE A 183 11.23 -1.68 -7.80
N PHE A 184 9.98 -1.97 -8.09
CA PHE A 184 9.17 -2.90 -7.31
C PHE A 184 9.75 -4.32 -7.32
N CYS A 185 10.01 -4.86 -8.51
CA CYS A 185 10.59 -6.20 -8.68
C CYS A 185 12.01 -6.30 -8.09
N GLY A 186 12.82 -5.26 -8.24
CA GLY A 186 14.16 -5.22 -7.64
C GLY A 186 14.13 -5.26 -6.11
N ARG A 187 13.17 -4.57 -5.49
CA ARG A 187 12.97 -4.55 -4.03
C ARG A 187 12.48 -5.89 -3.49
N TYR A 188 11.52 -6.49 -4.17
CA TYR A 188 10.88 -7.75 -3.75
C TYR A 188 11.38 -8.95 -4.56
N ARG A 189 12.66 -8.94 -4.96
CA ARG A 189 13.26 -9.92 -5.85
C ARG A 189 12.96 -11.36 -5.49
N HIS A 190 13.03 -11.71 -4.21
CA HIS A 190 12.80 -13.09 -3.76
C HIS A 190 11.37 -13.57 -4.08
N TYR A 191 10.40 -12.67 -3.98
CA TYR A 191 9.02 -12.95 -4.33
C TYR A 191 8.88 -13.20 -5.84
N PHE A 192 9.47 -12.33 -6.66
CA PHE A 192 9.39 -12.43 -8.13
C PHE A 192 10.23 -13.55 -8.73
N GLU A 193 11.11 -14.16 -7.97
CA GLU A 193 11.81 -15.37 -8.40
C GLU A 193 10.90 -16.61 -8.44
N ILE A 194 9.74 -16.57 -7.76
CA ILE A 194 8.82 -17.71 -7.59
C ILE A 194 7.36 -17.41 -8.00
N SER A 195 7.06 -16.21 -8.50
CA SER A 195 5.74 -15.81 -9.00
C SER A 195 5.76 -15.49 -10.50
N SER A 196 4.60 -15.60 -11.14
CA SER A 196 4.41 -15.12 -12.50
C SER A 196 4.24 -13.60 -12.51
N THR A 197 4.80 -12.94 -13.52
CA THR A 197 4.71 -11.49 -13.69
C THR A 197 4.59 -11.14 -15.15
N HIS A 198 3.60 -10.32 -15.48
CA HIS A 198 3.30 -9.89 -16.83
C HIS A 198 3.45 -8.37 -16.95
N TYR A 199 3.84 -7.89 -18.12
CA TYR A 199 3.92 -6.49 -18.45
C TYR A 199 3.25 -6.20 -19.78
N TYR A 200 2.36 -5.21 -19.78
CA TYR A 200 1.62 -4.75 -20.97
C TYR A 200 1.86 -3.26 -21.21
N ASP A 201 2.08 -2.88 -22.46
CA ASP A 201 2.18 -1.47 -22.83
C ASP A 201 0.95 -1.05 -23.64
N MET A 202 0.06 -0.34 -22.98
CA MET A 202 -1.18 0.19 -23.58
C MET A 202 -1.06 1.69 -23.94
N SER A 203 0.13 2.26 -23.91
CA SER A 203 0.35 3.67 -24.25
C SER A 203 0.05 3.99 -25.72
N LYS A 204 -0.14 2.98 -26.56
CA LYS A 204 -0.45 3.08 -27.99
C LYS A 204 -1.81 2.48 -28.37
N ASP A 205 -2.72 2.38 -27.41
CA ASP A 205 -4.04 1.78 -27.56
C ASP A 205 -4.03 0.30 -28.02
N GLU A 206 -2.90 -0.38 -27.85
CA GLU A 206 -2.72 -1.79 -28.21
C GLU A 206 -2.21 -2.57 -26.99
N ARG A 207 -2.82 -3.73 -26.73
CA ARG A 207 -2.35 -4.63 -25.66
C ARG A 207 -1.19 -5.47 -26.20
N HIS A 208 0.04 -5.05 -25.94
CA HIS A 208 1.24 -5.78 -26.23
C HIS A 208 1.92 -6.27 -24.96
N GLU A 209 2.01 -7.56 -24.79
CA GLU A 209 2.85 -8.15 -23.76
C GLU A 209 4.32 -7.98 -24.17
N ARG A 210 5.10 -7.25 -23.38
CA ARG A 210 6.51 -6.98 -23.69
C ARG A 210 7.47 -7.81 -22.87
N PHE A 211 7.05 -8.27 -21.70
CA PHE A 211 7.98 -8.85 -20.76
C PHE A 211 7.30 -9.76 -19.74
N VAL A 212 7.83 -10.94 -19.57
CA VAL A 212 7.51 -11.86 -18.48
C VAL A 212 8.77 -12.05 -17.67
N LEU A 213 8.77 -11.74 -16.39
CA LEU A 213 9.91 -12.01 -15.53
C LEU A 213 10.12 -13.53 -15.44
N PRO A 214 11.34 -14.03 -15.76
CA PRO A 214 11.60 -15.45 -15.69
C PRO A 214 11.53 -15.90 -14.23
N THR A 215 10.76 -16.92 -13.96
CA THR A 215 10.81 -17.60 -12.66
C THR A 215 12.13 -18.37 -12.55
N ARG A 216 12.75 -18.34 -11.38
CA ARG A 216 14.01 -19.05 -11.10
C ARG A 216 13.85 -20.56 -11.22
N PHE A 217 12.69 -21.07 -10.91
CA PHE A 217 12.35 -22.48 -10.89
C PHE A 217 11.47 -22.82 -12.10
N LYS A 218 12.08 -22.95 -13.28
CA LYS A 218 11.38 -23.45 -14.47
C LYS A 218 11.35 -24.97 -14.45
N GLY A 219 10.30 -25.54 -13.87
CA GLY A 219 10.01 -26.97 -13.94
C GLY A 219 8.54 -27.19 -14.25
N LYS A 220 8.08 -28.45 -14.26
CA LYS A 220 6.66 -28.76 -14.42
C LYS A 220 5.77 -28.20 -13.30
N ASP A 221 6.39 -27.85 -12.15
CA ASP A 221 5.74 -27.28 -10.96
C ASP A 221 6.32 -25.87 -10.65
N ALA A 222 6.56 -25.07 -11.69
CA ALA A 222 7.33 -23.83 -11.59
C ALA A 222 6.65 -22.72 -10.81
N ASP A 223 5.33 -22.74 -10.70
CA ASP A 223 4.58 -21.69 -10.01
C ASP A 223 4.26 -22.13 -8.56
N PHE A 224 5.14 -21.72 -7.64
CA PHE A 224 4.96 -21.97 -6.22
C PHE A 224 3.97 -21.02 -5.57
N LEU A 225 3.76 -19.82 -6.16
CA LEU A 225 2.86 -18.83 -5.62
C LEU A 225 1.55 -18.79 -6.41
N ASP A 226 0.50 -18.68 -5.65
CA ASP A 226 -0.88 -18.53 -6.07
C ASP A 226 -1.28 -17.07 -6.33
N VAL A 227 -0.31 -16.16 -6.31
CA VAL A 227 -0.46 -14.73 -6.63
C VAL A 227 0.38 -14.36 -7.83
N GLU A 228 -0.22 -13.62 -8.76
CA GLU A 228 0.39 -13.16 -9.99
C GLU A 228 0.34 -11.64 -10.06
N PHE A 229 1.38 -11.03 -10.62
CA PHE A 229 1.44 -9.59 -10.82
C PHE A 229 1.34 -9.22 -12.29
N GLU A 230 0.50 -8.22 -12.57
CA GLU A 230 0.44 -7.57 -13.86
C GLU A 230 0.81 -6.09 -13.74
N PHE A 231 1.61 -5.60 -14.69
CA PHE A 231 1.97 -4.20 -14.78
C PHE A 231 1.54 -3.66 -16.14
N ILE A 232 0.66 -2.68 -16.13
CA ILE A 232 0.10 -2.07 -17.33
C ILE A 232 0.60 -0.64 -17.45
N LYS A 233 1.40 -0.38 -18.48
CA LYS A 233 1.81 0.98 -18.83
C LYS A 233 0.71 1.67 -19.61
N GLY A 234 0.16 2.71 -19.03
CA GLY A 234 -0.88 3.53 -19.63
C GLY A 234 -1.53 4.46 -18.64
N ARG A 235 -2.39 5.34 -19.16
CA ARG A 235 -3.18 6.26 -18.34
C ARG A 235 -4.59 5.68 -18.21
N ALA A 236 -5.05 5.56 -16.98
CA ALA A 236 -6.33 4.92 -16.67
C ALA A 236 -7.54 5.62 -17.32
N GLU A 237 -7.39 6.89 -17.72
CA GLU A 237 -8.42 7.67 -18.42
C GLU A 237 -8.54 7.33 -19.92
N THR A 238 -7.58 6.58 -20.49
CA THR A 238 -7.61 6.25 -21.92
C THR A 238 -8.72 5.25 -22.24
N PRO A 239 -9.36 5.37 -23.43
CA PRO A 239 -10.42 4.45 -23.83
C PRO A 239 -10.01 2.97 -23.79
N ALA A 240 -8.76 2.67 -24.15
CA ALA A 240 -8.25 1.30 -24.14
C ALA A 240 -8.27 0.70 -22.72
N ILE A 241 -7.79 1.44 -21.71
CA ILE A 241 -7.80 0.97 -20.32
C ILE A 241 -9.22 0.99 -19.73
N GLN A 242 -10.04 1.99 -20.07
CA GLN A 242 -11.44 2.02 -19.66
C GLN A 242 -12.21 0.78 -20.17
N ASN A 243 -11.98 0.37 -21.42
CA ASN A 243 -12.57 -0.84 -21.98
C ASN A 243 -12.05 -2.11 -21.29
N LEU A 244 -10.75 -2.17 -20.98
CA LEU A 244 -10.17 -3.27 -20.23
C LEU A 244 -10.77 -3.41 -18.82
N ILE A 245 -11.01 -2.28 -18.12
CA ILE A 245 -11.71 -2.30 -16.84
C ILE A 245 -13.13 -2.84 -16.99
N LYS A 246 -13.86 -2.46 -18.06
CA LYS A 246 -15.19 -3.01 -18.34
C LYS A 246 -15.16 -4.53 -18.58
N GLU A 247 -14.17 -5.01 -19.34
CA GLU A 247 -13.98 -6.45 -19.55
C GLU A 247 -13.82 -7.17 -18.21
N TRP A 248 -12.99 -6.63 -17.30
CA TRP A 248 -12.83 -7.22 -15.97
C TRP A 248 -14.09 -7.16 -15.10
N VAL A 249 -14.86 -6.08 -15.19
CA VAL A 249 -16.13 -5.95 -14.44
C VAL A 249 -17.12 -7.06 -14.82
N HIS A 250 -17.18 -7.40 -16.11
CA HIS A 250 -18.11 -8.42 -16.64
C HIS A 250 -17.55 -9.84 -16.63
N ASP A 251 -16.29 -10.05 -16.22
CA ASP A 251 -15.72 -11.37 -16.08
C ASP A 251 -16.22 -12.06 -14.79
N SER A 252 -17.12 -13.02 -14.96
CA SER A 252 -17.68 -13.79 -13.84
C SER A 252 -16.70 -14.72 -13.13
N GLY A 253 -15.51 -14.97 -13.73
CA GLY A 253 -14.46 -15.81 -13.18
C GLY A 253 -13.61 -15.10 -12.11
N GLN A 254 -13.86 -13.82 -11.85
CA GLN A 254 -13.06 -13.06 -10.91
C GLN A 254 -13.88 -12.30 -9.87
N VAL A 255 -13.27 -12.03 -8.72
CA VAL A 255 -13.77 -11.14 -7.66
C VAL A 255 -12.94 -9.86 -7.72
N LEU A 256 -13.46 -8.85 -8.43
CA LEU A 256 -12.76 -7.62 -8.73
C LEU A 256 -12.86 -6.61 -7.59
N THR A 257 -11.74 -5.96 -7.26
CA THR A 257 -11.65 -4.77 -6.41
C THR A 257 -10.71 -3.76 -7.06
N ILE A 258 -11.03 -2.48 -7.00
CA ILE A 258 -10.22 -1.41 -7.59
C ILE A 258 -9.70 -0.49 -6.47
N ALA A 259 -8.40 -0.14 -6.51
CA ALA A 259 -7.78 0.82 -5.62
C ALA A 259 -7.18 1.98 -6.43
N VAL A 260 -7.61 3.20 -6.20
CA VAL A 260 -7.11 4.40 -6.89
C VAL A 260 -6.13 5.12 -5.97
N CYS A 261 -4.83 5.01 -6.30
CA CYS A 261 -3.71 5.40 -5.46
C CYS A 261 -2.71 6.30 -6.19
N LEU A 262 -3.18 7.33 -6.90
CA LEU A 262 -2.30 8.26 -7.60
C LEU A 262 -1.45 9.08 -6.62
N ASN A 263 -0.33 9.64 -7.09
CA ASN A 263 0.57 10.43 -6.25
C ASN A 263 -0.11 11.68 -5.67
N TYR A 264 -1.08 12.24 -6.40
CA TYR A 264 -1.84 13.42 -5.98
C TYR A 264 -3.26 13.01 -5.57
N PRO A 265 -3.62 13.08 -4.28
CA PRO A 265 -4.92 12.64 -3.78
C PRO A 265 -6.14 13.25 -4.49
N PRO A 266 -6.16 14.55 -4.88
CA PRO A 266 -7.26 15.09 -5.68
C PRO A 266 -7.46 14.41 -7.03
N GLN A 267 -6.37 13.95 -7.67
CA GLN A 267 -6.46 13.18 -8.91
C GLN A 267 -6.99 11.77 -8.66
N SER A 268 -6.65 11.15 -7.51
CA SER A 268 -7.23 9.86 -7.13
C SER A 268 -8.75 9.95 -7.00
N MET A 269 -9.27 11.02 -6.40
CA MET A 269 -10.71 11.25 -6.30
C MET A 269 -11.34 11.44 -7.67
N ALA A 270 -10.75 12.30 -8.52
CA ALA A 270 -11.25 12.52 -9.87
C ALA A 270 -11.25 11.22 -10.68
N MET A 271 -10.18 10.45 -10.60
CA MET A 271 -10.07 9.15 -11.27
C MET A 271 -11.10 8.15 -10.75
N GLY A 272 -11.32 8.09 -9.43
CA GLY A 272 -12.36 7.25 -8.84
C GLY A 272 -13.75 7.58 -9.36
N LEU A 273 -14.06 8.84 -9.62
CA LEU A 273 -15.35 9.28 -10.21
C LEU A 273 -15.41 9.08 -11.73
N TYR A 274 -14.27 8.93 -12.39
CA TYR A 274 -14.15 8.77 -13.84
C TYR A 274 -14.08 7.31 -14.29
N LEU A 275 -14.12 6.36 -13.38
CA LEU A 275 -14.21 4.94 -13.72
C LEU A 275 -15.47 4.65 -14.55
N PRO A 276 -15.47 3.59 -15.39
CA PRO A 276 -16.65 3.19 -16.15
C PRO A 276 -17.89 3.03 -15.27
N ASP A 277 -19.06 3.40 -15.78
CA ASP A 277 -20.32 3.26 -15.06
C ASP A 277 -20.58 1.81 -14.63
N ASP A 278 -20.17 0.85 -15.44
CA ASP A 278 -20.21 -0.58 -15.16
C ASP A 278 -19.62 -0.96 -13.79
N VAL A 279 -18.57 -0.27 -13.34
CA VAL A 279 -17.93 -0.49 -12.02
C VAL A 279 -18.93 -0.24 -10.88
N TYR A 280 -19.75 0.80 -11.03
CA TYR A 280 -20.72 1.21 -10.03
C TYR A 280 -22.03 0.40 -10.13
N ASP A 281 -22.46 0.11 -11.35
CA ASP A 281 -23.68 -0.65 -11.62
C ASP A 281 -23.55 -2.10 -11.10
N GLU A 282 -22.36 -2.70 -11.22
CA GLU A 282 -22.04 -4.03 -10.68
C GLU A 282 -21.55 -4.01 -9.22
N ASN A 283 -21.60 -2.86 -8.55
CA ASN A 283 -21.20 -2.71 -7.15
C ASN A 283 -19.76 -3.17 -6.86
N ILE A 284 -18.83 -2.93 -7.79
CA ILE A 284 -17.42 -3.23 -7.58
C ILE A 284 -16.84 -2.30 -6.49
N PRO A 285 -16.19 -2.81 -5.43
CA PRO A 285 -15.56 -1.98 -4.42
C PRO A 285 -14.44 -1.13 -5.00
N VAL A 286 -14.47 0.18 -4.69
CA VAL A 286 -13.43 1.13 -5.11
C VAL A 286 -12.85 1.80 -3.88
N PHE A 287 -11.56 1.59 -3.60
CA PHE A 287 -10.79 2.31 -2.59
C PHE A 287 -10.15 3.53 -3.23
N VAL A 288 -10.34 4.71 -2.64
CA VAL A 288 -9.75 5.94 -3.17
C VAL A 288 -8.87 6.59 -2.11
N ARG A 289 -7.59 6.78 -2.44
CA ARG A 289 -6.63 7.46 -1.57
C ARG A 289 -7.01 8.92 -1.38
N GLN A 290 -7.10 9.34 -0.11
CA GLN A 290 -7.23 10.72 0.31
C GLN A 290 -6.27 11.00 1.48
N GLU A 291 -5.70 12.20 1.53
CA GLU A 291 -4.81 12.60 2.64
C GLU A 291 -5.49 13.56 3.62
N THR A 292 -6.55 14.21 3.18
CA THR A 292 -7.32 15.14 4.02
C THR A 292 -8.79 15.06 3.63
N SER A 293 -9.69 15.27 4.60
CA SER A 293 -11.10 15.43 4.26
C SER A 293 -11.26 16.68 3.39
N SER A 294 -11.66 16.50 2.14
CA SER A 294 -11.93 17.61 1.23
C SER A 294 -13.39 18.07 1.36
N ALA A 295 -13.66 19.34 1.01
CA ALA A 295 -15.02 19.83 0.93
C ALA A 295 -15.88 18.99 -0.02
N LEU A 296 -15.28 18.48 -1.12
CA LEU A 296 -15.93 17.59 -2.07
C LEU A 296 -16.33 16.25 -1.40
N LEU A 297 -15.46 15.67 -0.59
CA LEU A 297 -15.74 14.45 0.16
C LEU A 297 -16.89 14.66 1.15
N ASN A 298 -16.91 15.80 1.84
CA ASN A 298 -18.01 16.18 2.72
C ASN A 298 -19.33 16.38 1.95
N MET A 299 -19.27 16.94 0.74
CA MET A 299 -20.43 17.07 -0.12
C MET A 299 -20.96 15.72 -0.61
N LEU A 300 -20.08 14.81 -1.01
CA LEU A 300 -20.43 13.44 -1.41
C LEU A 300 -21.05 12.67 -0.23
N ASN A 301 -20.50 12.79 0.96
CA ASN A 301 -21.03 12.16 2.17
C ASN A 301 -22.37 12.77 2.65
N SER A 302 -22.56 14.08 2.45
CA SER A 302 -23.82 14.76 2.81
C SER A 302 -24.99 14.37 1.91
N LYS A 303 -24.71 14.04 0.65
CA LYS A 303 -25.70 13.59 -0.34
C LYS A 303 -26.13 12.13 -0.23
N LYS A 304 -25.53 11.35 0.66
CA LYS A 304 -25.95 9.96 0.98
C LYS A 304 -27.44 9.84 1.43
N LYS A 305 -28.15 10.96 1.63
CA LYS A 305 -29.57 10.98 1.98
C LYS A 305 -30.53 11.07 0.78
N ASP A 306 -30.03 11.34 -0.41
CA ASP A 306 -30.86 11.44 -1.61
C ASP A 306 -30.54 10.28 -2.56
N GLU A 307 -31.56 9.47 -2.90
CA GLU A 307 -31.50 8.26 -3.74
C GLU A 307 -30.90 8.45 -5.15
N ALA A 308 -30.63 9.68 -5.56
CA ALA A 308 -30.15 10.01 -6.89
C ALA A 308 -28.63 9.84 -7.11
N ILE A 309 -27.84 9.42 -6.10
CA ILE A 309 -26.39 9.30 -6.23
C ILE A 309 -25.92 7.92 -5.76
N HIS A 310 -26.39 6.87 -6.42
CA HIS A 310 -25.89 5.50 -6.23
C HIS A 310 -24.37 5.39 -6.50
N LYS A 311 -23.79 6.19 -7.37
CA LYS A 311 -22.37 6.16 -7.73
C LYS A 311 -21.40 6.52 -6.59
N SER A 312 -21.83 7.27 -5.57
CA SER A 312 -20.96 7.66 -4.46
C SER A 312 -20.95 6.69 -3.27
N LEU A 313 -21.86 5.71 -3.26
CA LEU A 313 -22.04 4.79 -2.14
C LEU A 313 -20.97 3.70 -2.04
N HIS A 314 -20.27 3.41 -3.16
CA HIS A 314 -19.28 2.34 -3.25
C HIS A 314 -17.82 2.82 -3.17
N LEU A 315 -17.59 4.15 -3.12
CA LEU A 315 -16.26 4.71 -2.95
C LEU A 315 -15.88 4.71 -1.47
N SER A 316 -14.89 3.92 -1.11
CA SER A 316 -14.29 3.94 0.22
C SER A 316 -13.10 4.88 0.21
N PHE A 317 -13.24 6.04 0.89
CA PHE A 317 -12.17 7.01 1.03
C PHE A 317 -11.36 6.72 2.28
N TYR A 318 -10.04 6.75 2.16
CA TYR A 318 -9.12 6.62 3.29
C TYR A 318 -8.14 7.81 3.32
N CYS A 319 -8.00 8.37 4.51
CA CYS A 319 -7.14 9.52 4.80
C CYS A 319 -5.95 9.08 5.64
#